data_c620b6fb83cbf818e31d8a3be0acf79c
#
_entry.id   c620b6fb83cbf818e31d8a3be0acf79c
#
_cell.length_a   1.000
_cell.length_b   1.000
_cell.length_c   1.000
_cell.angle_alpha   90.00
_cell.angle_beta   90.00
_cell.angle_gamma   90.00
#
_symmetry.space_group_name_H-M   'P 1'
#
loop_
_entity.id
_entity.type
_entity.pdbx_description
1 polymer ?
#
loop_
_entity_poly.entity_id
_entity_poly.type
_entity_poly.pdbx_seq_one_letter_code
_entity_poly.pdbx_strand_id
1 'polypeptide(L)'
;MDNVFFEGKVLWSQIDSNNHLRHSAYADFGAQARLEILNKLGFDAKVLAELKIGPIFFREQLIYMREIAPGDNIKVTCEMSHCRKDGSRYSFSQAIYRGDGIQAAQINIQGAWIDIE
;
A
#
# COMPACT_ATOMS: atom_id res chain seq x y z
N MET A 1 -13.96 8.79 0.42
CA MET A 1 -13.46 7.54 1.01
C MET A 1 -12.61 7.87 2.22
N ASP A 2 -12.93 7.30 3.37
CA ASP A 2 -12.21 7.58 4.61
C ASP A 2 -10.91 6.77 4.75
N ASN A 3 -10.73 5.76 3.90
CA ASN A 3 -9.59 4.85 3.95
C ASN A 3 -8.53 5.15 2.89
N VAL A 4 -8.53 6.34 2.32
CA VAL A 4 -7.50 6.77 1.37
C VAL A 4 -6.28 7.21 2.16
N PHE A 5 -5.15 6.54 1.95
CA PHE A 5 -3.89 6.84 2.65
C PHE A 5 -2.80 7.35 1.73
N PHE A 6 -3.02 7.34 0.45
CA PHE A 6 -2.13 8.01 -0.50
C PHE A 6 -2.94 8.56 -1.65
N GLU A 7 -2.56 9.76 -2.08
CA GLU A 7 -3.18 10.42 -3.23
C GLU A 7 -2.08 11.21 -3.93
N GLY A 8 -1.97 11.03 -5.22
CA GLY A 8 -0.90 11.67 -5.96
C GLY A 8 -0.97 11.46 -7.44
N LYS A 9 -0.09 12.13 -8.15
CA LYS A 9 0.02 12.07 -9.60
C LYS A 9 1.10 11.07 -10.01
N VAL A 10 0.80 10.28 -11.03
CA VAL A 10 1.76 9.35 -11.60
C VAL A 10 2.90 10.14 -12.23
N LEU A 11 4.14 9.78 -11.89
CA LEU A 11 5.34 10.44 -12.41
C LEU A 11 5.74 9.83 -13.74
N TRP A 12 6.33 10.67 -14.61
CA TRP A 12 6.83 10.21 -15.90
C TRP A 12 7.84 9.06 -15.77
N SER A 13 8.68 9.11 -14.73
CA SER A 13 9.66 8.05 -14.47
C SER A 13 9.03 6.69 -14.14
N GLN A 14 7.74 6.66 -13.86
CA GLN A 14 7.02 5.44 -13.50
C GLN A 14 6.32 4.80 -14.70
N ILE A 15 6.47 5.40 -15.88
CA ILE A 15 5.81 4.95 -17.09
C ILE A 15 6.73 4.02 -17.88
N ASP A 16 6.17 2.93 -18.38
CA ASP A 16 6.92 1.94 -19.15
C ASP A 16 6.91 2.24 -20.67
N SER A 17 7.52 1.35 -21.45
CA SER A 17 7.60 1.51 -22.90
C SER A 17 6.25 1.41 -23.60
N ASN A 18 5.23 0.89 -22.93
CA ASN A 18 3.86 0.81 -23.46
C ASN A 18 3.02 2.04 -23.10
N ASN A 19 3.67 3.06 -22.54
CA ASN A 19 3.03 4.32 -22.13
C ASN A 19 1.98 4.12 -21.04
N HIS A 20 2.17 3.14 -20.16
CA HIS A 20 1.33 2.88 -18.99
C HIS A 20 2.19 2.83 -17.74
N LEU A 21 1.56 2.99 -16.58
CA LEU A 21 2.26 2.82 -15.30
C LEU A 21 2.90 1.44 -15.25
N ARG A 22 4.22 1.38 -14.97
CA ARG A 22 4.93 0.09 -14.89
C ARG A 22 4.41 -0.73 -13.71
N HIS A 23 4.39 -2.05 -13.86
CA HIS A 23 3.83 -2.96 -12.86
C HIS A 23 4.46 -2.79 -11.47
N SER A 24 5.78 -2.60 -11.41
CA SER A 24 6.48 -2.43 -10.14
C SER A 24 6.04 -1.18 -9.36
N ALA A 25 5.55 -0.15 -10.04
CA ALA A 25 5.10 1.06 -9.37
C ALA A 25 3.81 0.84 -8.57
N TYR A 26 2.98 -0.10 -8.96
CA TYR A 26 1.76 -0.42 -8.21
C TYR A 26 2.11 -0.87 -6.79
N ALA A 27 3.11 -1.73 -6.65
CA ALA A 27 3.57 -2.19 -5.33
C ALA A 27 4.13 -1.03 -4.51
N ASP A 28 4.87 -0.12 -5.14
CA ASP A 28 5.42 1.05 -4.46
C ASP A 28 4.33 1.95 -3.88
N PHE A 29 3.25 2.18 -4.63
CA PHE A 29 2.12 2.96 -4.15
C PHE A 29 1.41 2.26 -2.98
N GLY A 30 1.28 0.94 -3.06
CA GLY A 30 0.71 0.16 -1.96
C GLY A 30 1.55 0.29 -0.69
N ALA A 31 2.87 0.20 -0.83
CA ALA A 31 3.79 0.35 0.29
C ALA A 31 3.69 1.73 0.93
N GLN A 32 3.58 2.79 0.11
CA GLN A 32 3.43 4.14 0.62
C GLN A 32 2.16 4.31 1.44
N ALA A 33 1.04 3.76 0.98
CA ALA A 33 -0.21 3.83 1.72
C ALA A 33 -0.13 3.08 3.05
N ARG A 34 0.57 1.94 3.08
CA ARG A 34 0.78 1.19 4.33
C ARG A 34 1.63 1.99 5.33
N LEU A 35 2.65 2.67 4.85
CA LEU A 35 3.44 3.56 5.71
C LEU A 35 2.57 4.64 6.32
N GLU A 36 1.70 5.26 5.52
CA GLU A 36 0.83 6.33 6.00
C GLU A 36 -0.16 5.83 7.07
N ILE A 37 -0.73 4.63 6.89
CA ILE A 37 -1.65 4.09 7.91
C ILE A 37 -0.91 3.79 9.22
N LEU A 38 0.32 3.27 9.14
CA LEU A 38 1.14 3.03 10.33
C LEU A 38 1.45 4.33 11.05
N ASN A 39 1.83 5.37 10.32
CA ASN A 39 2.09 6.69 10.90
C ASN A 39 0.84 7.25 11.59
N LYS A 40 -0.31 7.12 10.96
CA LYS A 40 -1.57 7.59 11.52
C LYS A 40 -1.93 6.87 12.83
N LEU A 41 -1.59 5.59 12.93
CA LEU A 41 -1.82 4.79 14.12
C LEU A 41 -0.76 5.00 15.21
N GLY A 42 0.25 5.82 14.95
CA GLY A 42 1.31 6.10 15.91
C GLY A 42 2.52 5.18 15.82
N PHE A 43 2.56 4.30 14.82
CA PHE A 43 3.68 3.36 14.64
C PHE A 43 4.66 3.88 13.59
N ASP A 44 5.19 5.10 13.81
CA ASP A 44 6.22 5.64 12.92
C ASP A 44 7.58 4.95 13.18
N ALA A 45 8.57 5.28 12.36
CA ALA A 45 9.88 4.66 12.43
C ALA A 45 10.53 4.83 13.81
N LYS A 46 10.33 5.98 14.46
CA LYS A 46 10.89 6.26 15.77
C LYS A 46 10.29 5.34 16.85
N VAL A 47 8.97 5.21 16.86
CA VAL A 47 8.25 4.37 17.82
C VAL A 47 8.63 2.90 17.62
N LEU A 48 8.70 2.44 16.36
CA LEU A 48 9.09 1.06 16.06
C LEU A 48 10.51 0.76 16.55
N ALA A 49 11.43 1.71 16.38
CA ALA A 49 12.81 1.55 16.86
C ALA A 49 12.86 1.48 18.38
N GLU A 50 12.08 2.31 19.07
CA GLU A 50 12.00 2.31 20.53
C GLU A 50 11.43 1.01 21.08
N LEU A 51 10.42 0.45 20.43
CA LEU A 51 9.78 -0.80 20.84
C LEU A 51 10.57 -2.02 20.36
N LYS A 52 11.58 -1.85 19.52
CA LYS A 52 12.39 -2.91 18.93
C LYS A 52 11.53 -3.96 18.21
N ILE A 53 10.51 -3.49 17.50
CA ILE A 53 9.66 -4.33 16.69
C ILE A 53 9.62 -3.78 15.26
N GLY A 54 9.26 -4.63 14.33
CA GLY A 54 9.09 -4.24 12.94
C GLY A 54 7.98 -5.02 12.28
N PRO A 55 7.27 -4.39 11.35
CA PRO A 55 6.31 -5.12 10.53
C PRO A 55 7.03 -5.83 9.41
N ILE A 56 6.66 -7.08 9.16
CA ILE A 56 7.12 -7.80 7.98
C ILE A 56 5.91 -8.19 7.14
N PHE A 57 6.10 -8.22 5.83
CA PHE A 57 5.08 -8.64 4.89
C PHE A 57 5.62 -9.89 4.21
N PHE A 58 4.99 -11.03 4.46
CA PHE A 58 5.46 -12.30 3.91
C PHE A 58 4.65 -12.79 2.72
N ARG A 59 3.55 -12.11 2.41
CA ARG A 59 2.76 -12.42 1.23
C ARG A 59 2.15 -11.14 0.67
N GLU A 60 2.35 -10.93 -0.63
CA GLU A 60 1.75 -9.82 -1.36
C GLU A 60 1.15 -10.37 -2.65
N GLN A 61 -0.13 -10.12 -2.85
CA GLN A 61 -0.82 -10.46 -4.07
C GLN A 61 -1.27 -9.18 -4.76
N LEU A 62 -0.85 -9.01 -6.00
CA LEU A 62 -1.22 -7.87 -6.82
C LEU A 62 -2.11 -8.35 -7.95
N ILE A 63 -3.28 -7.74 -8.07
CA ILE A 63 -4.22 -8.03 -9.14
C ILE A 63 -4.35 -6.77 -9.98
N TYR A 64 -3.90 -6.85 -11.22
CA TYR A 64 -3.92 -5.72 -12.16
C TYR A 64 -5.21 -5.76 -12.94
N MET A 65 -6.03 -4.73 -12.84
CA MET A 65 -7.37 -4.70 -13.43
C MET A 65 -7.48 -3.74 -14.60
N ARG A 66 -6.85 -2.58 -14.49
CA ARG A 66 -6.90 -1.53 -15.51
C ARG A 66 -5.57 -0.81 -15.59
N GLU A 67 -5.27 -0.29 -16.76
CA GLU A 67 -4.07 0.50 -17.01
C GLU A 67 -4.21 1.88 -16.37
N ILE A 68 -3.08 2.43 -15.97
CA ILE A 68 -3.00 3.81 -15.47
C ILE A 68 -2.14 4.59 -16.44
N ALA A 69 -2.66 5.70 -16.94
CA ALA A 69 -2.03 6.51 -17.97
C ALA A 69 -1.06 7.54 -17.38
N PRO A 70 -0.11 8.05 -18.19
CA PRO A 70 0.77 9.12 -17.75
C PRO A 70 -0.04 10.33 -17.28
N GLY A 71 0.36 10.88 -16.14
CA GLY A 71 -0.27 12.09 -15.61
C GLY A 71 -1.59 11.87 -14.87
N ASP A 72 -2.07 10.63 -14.79
CA ASP A 72 -3.25 10.32 -13.98
C ASP A 72 -3.03 10.64 -12.51
N ASN A 73 -4.08 11.07 -11.85
CA ASN A 73 -4.11 11.13 -10.40
C ASN A 73 -4.64 9.80 -9.87
N ILE A 74 -4.01 9.30 -8.80
CA ILE A 74 -4.44 8.04 -8.20
C ILE A 74 -4.77 8.23 -6.74
N LYS A 75 -5.64 7.36 -6.23
CA LYS A 75 -5.93 7.24 -4.81
C LYS A 75 -5.67 5.80 -4.40
N VAL A 76 -4.97 5.62 -3.29
CA VAL A 76 -4.67 4.29 -2.77
C VAL A 76 -5.33 4.16 -1.42
N THR A 77 -6.19 3.15 -1.30
CA THR A 77 -6.82 2.84 -0.02
C THR A 77 -5.99 1.83 0.75
N CYS A 78 -6.25 1.73 2.04
CA CYS A 78 -5.64 0.72 2.87
C CYS A 78 -6.59 0.47 4.03
N GLU A 79 -6.93 -0.79 4.26
CA GLU A 79 -7.71 -1.17 5.42
C GLU A 79 -7.27 -2.54 5.93
N MET A 80 -7.36 -2.72 7.23
CA MET A 80 -7.02 -4.00 7.84
C MET A 80 -8.20 -4.95 7.62
N SER A 81 -8.00 -6.01 6.85
CA SER A 81 -9.04 -6.97 6.53
C SER A 81 -9.14 -8.10 7.56
N HIS A 82 -8.05 -8.37 8.28
CA HIS A 82 -8.02 -9.38 9.32
C HIS A 82 -6.89 -9.05 10.30
N CYS A 83 -7.11 -9.38 11.58
CA CYS A 83 -6.10 -9.23 12.62
C CYS A 83 -6.29 -10.34 13.63
N ARG A 84 -5.21 -11.05 13.98
CA ARG A 84 -5.25 -12.06 15.04
C ARG A 84 -5.53 -11.36 16.38
N LYS A 85 -6.22 -12.05 17.29
CA LYS A 85 -6.61 -11.48 18.60
C LYS A 85 -5.42 -10.92 19.37
N ASP A 86 -4.26 -11.55 19.28
CA ASP A 86 -3.05 -11.10 19.96
C ASP A 86 -2.30 -9.99 19.19
N GLY A 87 -2.78 -9.60 18.01
CA GLY A 87 -2.16 -8.57 17.21
C GLY A 87 -0.92 -9.00 16.44
N SER A 88 -0.46 -10.25 16.60
CA SER A 88 0.80 -10.70 16.01
C SER A 88 0.75 -10.84 14.49
N ARG A 89 -0.42 -11.16 13.94
CA ARG A 89 -0.61 -11.34 12.50
C ARG A 89 -1.75 -10.47 12.00
N TYR A 90 -1.60 -9.96 10.80
CA TYR A 90 -2.58 -9.07 10.20
C TYR A 90 -2.63 -9.23 8.68
N SER A 91 -3.73 -8.77 8.11
CA SER A 91 -3.90 -8.69 6.66
C SER A 91 -4.40 -7.31 6.29
N PHE A 92 -3.91 -6.77 5.19
CA PHE A 92 -4.40 -5.53 4.61
C PHE A 92 -5.03 -5.79 3.26
N SER A 93 -6.08 -5.04 2.98
CA SER A 93 -6.70 -4.97 1.66
C SER A 93 -6.53 -3.55 1.15
N GLN A 94 -5.99 -3.41 -0.05
CA GLN A 94 -5.72 -2.12 -0.65
C GLN A 94 -6.28 -2.07 -2.06
N ALA A 95 -6.74 -0.90 -2.47
CA ALA A 95 -7.19 -0.67 -3.84
C ALA A 95 -6.51 0.58 -4.38
N ILE A 96 -6.16 0.55 -5.66
CA ILE A 96 -5.66 1.72 -6.37
C ILE A 96 -6.74 2.15 -7.36
N TYR A 97 -7.18 3.40 -7.23
CA TYR A 97 -8.19 3.98 -8.10
C TYR A 97 -7.57 5.04 -9.00
N ARG A 98 -8.02 5.06 -10.26
CA ARG A 98 -7.66 6.12 -11.21
C ARG A 98 -8.43 7.40 -10.89
N GLY A 99 -8.03 8.49 -11.52
CA GLY A 99 -8.71 9.78 -11.37
C GLY A 99 -10.17 9.75 -11.79
N ASP A 100 -10.55 8.83 -12.68
CA ASP A 100 -11.94 8.65 -13.11
C ASP A 100 -12.76 7.78 -12.14
N GLY A 101 -12.16 7.33 -11.04
CA GLY A 101 -12.84 6.53 -10.03
C GLY A 101 -12.86 5.03 -10.31
N ILE A 102 -12.28 4.59 -11.43
CA ILE A 102 -12.22 3.16 -11.77
C ILE A 102 -11.08 2.49 -11.01
N GLN A 103 -11.37 1.35 -10.39
CA GLN A 103 -10.35 0.59 -9.69
C GLN A 103 -9.36 -0.03 -10.69
N ALA A 104 -8.09 0.31 -10.54
CA ALA A 104 -7.02 -0.16 -11.41
C ALA A 104 -6.31 -1.39 -10.88
N ALA A 105 -6.27 -1.57 -9.55
CA ALA A 105 -5.59 -2.71 -8.95
C ALA A 105 -6.15 -3.03 -7.57
N GLN A 106 -5.93 -4.26 -7.15
CA GLN A 106 -6.19 -4.75 -5.80
C GLN A 106 -4.90 -5.32 -5.26
N ILE A 107 -4.56 -4.99 -4.02
CA ILE A 107 -3.37 -5.50 -3.34
C ILE A 107 -3.81 -6.13 -2.04
N ASN A 108 -3.44 -7.40 -1.85
CA ASN A 108 -3.73 -8.13 -0.63
C ASN A 108 -2.42 -8.49 0.05
N ILE A 109 -2.28 -8.09 1.31
CA ILE A 109 -1.04 -8.23 2.07
C ILE A 109 -1.31 -9.07 3.31
N GLN A 110 -0.38 -9.99 3.59
CA GLN A 110 -0.33 -10.70 4.87
C GLN A 110 0.99 -10.42 5.54
N GLY A 111 0.96 -10.12 6.82
CA GLY A 111 2.15 -9.76 7.55
C GLY A 111 2.09 -10.14 9.03
N ALA A 112 3.16 -9.82 9.71
CA ALA A 112 3.30 -10.08 11.15
C ALA A 112 4.22 -9.03 11.77
N TRP A 113 4.13 -8.88 13.08
CA TRP A 113 5.10 -8.12 13.85
C TRP A 113 6.20 -9.04 14.31
N ILE A 114 7.44 -8.57 14.22
CA ILE A 114 8.61 -9.34 14.70
C ILE A 114 9.46 -8.48 15.62
N ASP A 115 10.19 -9.14 16.52
CA ASP A 115 11.23 -8.50 17.31
C ASP A 115 12.48 -8.33 16.46
N ILE A 116 13.07 -7.14 16.50
CA ILE A 116 14.27 -6.81 15.72
C ILE A 116 15.43 -6.48 16.65
N GLU A 117 15.94 -7.48 17.31
CA GLU A 117 17.14 -7.33 18.12
C GLU A 117 18.37 -7.88 17.44
#